data_04151dc79ed617952e9d700db9f49ac2
#
_entry.id   04151dc79ed617952e9d700db9f49ac2
#
_cell.length_a   1.000
_cell.length_b   1.000
_cell.length_c   1.000
_cell.angle_alpha   90.00
_cell.angle_beta   90.00
_cell.angle_gamma   90.00
#
_symmetry.space_group_name_H-M   'P 1'
#
loop_
_entity.id
_entity.type
_entity.pdbx_description
1 polymer ?
#
loop_
_entity_poly.entity_id
_entity_poly.type
_entity_poly.pdbx_seq_one_letter_code
_entity_poly.pdbx_strand_id
1 'polypeptide(L)'
;MAARIKFNRKIEGFTSYLSGQTRIEDNIYETEIENLHIIPSGKYSPNPTNLLQNNRVDLALEVFREFYDIVIIDTAPIGLVIDASLLAKKADASILVLESGRIPKKMVRKAKLDLEQTGTKFLGVILNKVNMKELSYGG
;
A
#
# COMPACT_ATOMS: atom_id res chain seq x y z
N MET A 1 -9.07 -13.81 5.91
CA MET A 1 -9.57 -14.57 4.74
C MET A 1 -8.72 -14.15 3.56
N ALA A 2 -7.81 -14.99 3.10
CA ALA A 2 -6.96 -14.64 1.96
C ALA A 2 -7.76 -14.95 0.68
N ALA A 3 -8.03 -13.93 -0.14
CA ALA A 3 -8.63 -14.12 -1.45
C ALA A 3 -7.66 -14.97 -2.28
N ARG A 4 -8.10 -16.15 -2.73
CA ARG A 4 -7.34 -16.97 -3.67
C ARG A 4 -7.49 -16.37 -5.05
N ILE A 5 -6.43 -15.75 -5.51
CA ILE A 5 -6.35 -15.27 -6.90
C ILE A 5 -5.82 -16.42 -7.73
N LYS A 6 -6.61 -16.92 -8.70
CA LYS A 6 -6.17 -17.92 -9.67
C LYS A 6 -5.45 -17.23 -10.81
N PHE A 7 -4.15 -17.36 -10.85
CA PHE A 7 -3.35 -16.87 -11.97
C PHE A 7 -3.10 -17.99 -12.97
N ASN A 8 -3.65 -17.87 -14.18
CA ASN A 8 -3.44 -18.83 -15.28
C ASN A 8 -2.28 -18.44 -16.22
N ARG A 9 -1.52 -17.39 -15.91
CA ARG A 9 -0.38 -16.90 -16.70
C ARG A 9 0.68 -16.29 -15.78
N LYS A 10 1.86 -16.05 -16.35
CA LYS A 10 2.95 -15.38 -15.66
C LYS A 10 2.46 -14.06 -15.10
N ILE A 11 2.56 -13.90 -13.77
CA ILE A 11 2.12 -12.69 -13.08
C ILE A 11 3.14 -11.60 -13.36
N GLU A 12 2.72 -10.60 -14.07
CA GLU A 12 3.41 -9.32 -14.14
C GLU A 12 2.84 -8.42 -13.03
N GLY A 13 3.55 -7.37 -12.64
CA GLY A 13 3.13 -6.51 -11.56
C GLY A 13 3.58 -5.08 -11.74
N PHE A 14 3.33 -4.25 -10.74
CA PHE A 14 3.57 -2.83 -10.80
C PHE A 14 5.02 -2.48 -11.14
N THR A 15 5.99 -3.30 -10.67
CA THR A 15 7.41 -3.15 -11.01
C THR A 15 7.66 -3.24 -12.52
N SER A 16 6.99 -4.17 -13.23
CA SER A 16 7.12 -4.31 -14.68
C SER A 16 6.58 -3.10 -15.43
N TYR A 17 5.47 -2.53 -14.96
CA TYR A 17 4.93 -1.28 -15.48
C TYR A 17 5.88 -0.11 -15.22
N LEU A 18 6.36 0.06 -13.99
CA LEU A 18 7.28 1.15 -13.63
C LEU A 18 8.58 1.11 -14.43
N SER A 19 9.05 -0.10 -14.77
CA SER A 19 10.25 -0.29 -15.63
C SER A 19 9.96 -0.07 -17.13
N GLY A 20 8.71 0.18 -17.52
CA GLY A 20 8.33 0.36 -18.92
C GLY A 20 8.22 -0.93 -19.74
N GLN A 21 8.20 -2.09 -19.08
CA GLN A 21 8.13 -3.40 -19.76
C GLN A 21 6.71 -3.78 -20.14
N THR A 22 5.71 -3.30 -19.42
CA THR A 22 4.29 -3.59 -19.63
C THR A 22 3.45 -2.32 -19.56
N ARG A 23 2.22 -2.37 -20.05
CA ARG A 23 1.22 -1.32 -19.86
C ARG A 23 0.57 -1.50 -18.48
N ILE A 24 -0.09 -0.46 -17.96
CA ILE A 24 -0.72 -0.54 -16.64
C ILE A 24 -1.89 -1.54 -16.64
N GLU A 25 -2.66 -1.58 -17.72
CA GLU A 25 -3.82 -2.45 -17.87
C GLU A 25 -3.44 -3.93 -17.83
N ASP A 26 -2.25 -4.29 -18.30
CA ASP A 26 -1.74 -5.67 -18.31
C ASP A 26 -1.44 -6.20 -16.91
N ASN A 27 -1.38 -5.31 -15.91
CA ASN A 27 -1.05 -5.61 -14.52
C ASN A 27 -2.26 -5.57 -13.57
N ILE A 28 -3.45 -5.24 -14.09
CA ILE A 28 -4.68 -5.21 -13.31
C ILE A 28 -5.33 -6.59 -13.38
N TYR A 29 -5.55 -7.21 -12.24
CA TYR A 29 -6.14 -8.54 -12.13
C TYR A 29 -7.48 -8.47 -11.41
N GLU A 30 -8.50 -9.04 -12.02
CA GLU A 30 -9.80 -9.25 -11.39
C GLU A 30 -9.68 -10.27 -10.26
N THR A 31 -10.51 -10.15 -9.24
CA THR A 31 -10.62 -11.10 -8.15
C THR A 31 -11.99 -11.78 -8.17
N GLU A 32 -12.18 -12.78 -7.30
CA GLU A 32 -13.49 -13.41 -7.09
C GLU A 32 -14.51 -12.48 -6.39
N ILE A 33 -14.04 -11.32 -5.91
CA ILE A 33 -14.88 -10.30 -5.27
C ILE A 33 -15.25 -9.27 -6.33
N GLU A 34 -16.54 -9.07 -6.51
CA GLU A 34 -17.06 -8.10 -7.47
C GLU A 34 -16.50 -6.69 -7.21
N ASN A 35 -16.08 -6.01 -8.26
CA ASN A 35 -15.50 -4.66 -8.24
C ASN A 35 -14.18 -4.53 -7.44
N LEU A 36 -13.53 -5.65 -7.09
CA LEU A 36 -12.19 -5.64 -6.50
C LEU A 36 -11.16 -6.12 -7.51
N HIS A 37 -10.25 -5.22 -7.87
CA HIS A 37 -9.08 -5.52 -8.70
C HIS A 37 -7.81 -5.40 -7.87
N ILE A 38 -6.77 -6.13 -8.26
CA ILE A 38 -5.47 -6.12 -7.59
C ILE A 38 -4.36 -5.94 -8.60
N ILE A 39 -3.38 -5.13 -8.24
CA ILE A 39 -2.10 -5.05 -8.94
C ILE A 39 -1.03 -5.60 -7.99
N PRO A 40 -0.41 -6.75 -8.30
CA PRO A 40 0.71 -7.27 -7.51
C PRO A 40 1.92 -6.33 -7.62
N SER A 41 2.81 -6.36 -6.64
CA SER A 41 4.08 -5.61 -6.70
C SER A 41 4.95 -6.06 -7.89
N GLY A 42 4.90 -7.33 -8.25
CA GLY A 42 5.70 -7.91 -9.33
C GLY A 42 7.05 -8.41 -8.83
N LYS A 43 8.03 -8.47 -9.74
CA LYS A 43 9.36 -8.95 -9.44
C LYS A 43 10.12 -7.96 -8.56
N TYR A 44 10.98 -8.50 -7.70
CA TYR A 44 11.91 -7.68 -6.92
C TYR A 44 12.76 -6.79 -7.84
N SER A 45 12.88 -5.52 -7.46
CA SER A 45 13.79 -4.56 -8.09
C SER A 45 14.95 -4.24 -7.14
N PRO A 46 16.19 -4.18 -7.62
CA PRO A 46 17.32 -3.74 -6.80
C PRO A 46 17.26 -2.25 -6.41
N ASN A 47 16.48 -1.45 -7.16
CA ASN A 47 16.34 0.00 -6.94
C ASN A 47 14.86 0.42 -6.90
N PRO A 48 14.06 -0.02 -5.90
CA PRO A 48 12.64 0.27 -5.83
C PRO A 48 12.37 1.79 -5.70
N THR A 49 13.18 2.50 -4.94
CA THR A 49 13.04 3.94 -4.72
C THR A 49 13.09 4.74 -6.02
N ASN A 50 14.04 4.42 -6.91
CA ASN A 50 14.13 5.08 -8.21
C ASN A 50 12.91 4.82 -9.10
N LEU A 51 12.34 3.61 -9.02
CA LEU A 51 11.11 3.28 -9.74
C LEU A 51 9.92 4.08 -9.23
N LEU A 52 9.81 4.25 -7.91
CA LEU A 52 8.71 4.99 -7.29
C LEU A 52 8.81 6.51 -7.48
N GLN A 53 10.00 7.04 -7.75
CA GLN A 53 10.21 8.45 -8.10
C GLN A 53 9.87 8.75 -9.57
N ASN A 54 9.65 7.74 -10.39
CA ASN A 54 9.28 7.90 -11.78
C ASN A 54 7.87 8.49 -11.92
N ASN A 55 7.66 9.34 -12.92
CA ASN A 55 6.35 9.90 -13.28
C ASN A 55 5.29 8.84 -13.62
N ARG A 56 5.70 7.59 -13.91
CA ARG A 56 4.78 6.48 -14.16
C ARG A 56 3.87 6.16 -12.96
N VAL A 57 4.30 6.44 -11.74
CA VAL A 57 3.43 6.32 -10.56
C VAL A 57 2.28 7.30 -10.66
N ASP A 58 2.57 8.55 -11.00
CA ASP A 58 1.57 9.62 -11.13
C ASP A 58 0.58 9.30 -12.25
N LEU A 59 1.08 8.86 -13.41
CA LEU A 59 0.26 8.45 -14.54
C LEU A 59 -0.67 7.28 -14.19
N ALA A 60 -0.17 6.28 -13.45
CA ALA A 60 -1.01 5.17 -12.99
C ALA A 60 -2.11 5.65 -12.05
N LEU A 61 -1.79 6.53 -11.09
CA LEU A 61 -2.76 7.08 -10.15
C LEU A 61 -3.83 7.93 -10.84
N GLU A 62 -3.48 8.69 -11.89
CA GLU A 62 -4.45 9.42 -12.72
C GLU A 62 -5.43 8.46 -13.37
N VAL A 63 -4.94 7.38 -13.99
CA VAL A 63 -5.80 6.35 -14.60
C VAL A 63 -6.70 5.71 -13.54
N PHE A 64 -6.16 5.35 -12.38
CA PHE A 64 -6.96 4.71 -11.33
C PHE A 64 -8.07 5.63 -10.78
N ARG A 65 -7.82 6.93 -10.67
CA ARG A 65 -8.84 7.91 -10.24
C ARG A 65 -10.02 8.02 -11.20
N GLU A 66 -9.81 7.74 -12.49
CA GLU A 66 -10.90 7.74 -13.46
C GLU A 66 -11.80 6.50 -13.38
N PHE A 67 -11.22 5.34 -12.99
CA PHE A 67 -11.91 4.04 -13.07
C PHE A 67 -12.32 3.47 -11.71
N TYR A 68 -11.78 3.97 -10.59
CA TYR A 68 -12.03 3.43 -9.27
C TYR A 68 -12.47 4.50 -8.27
N ASP A 69 -13.44 4.17 -7.44
CA ASP A 69 -13.89 5.04 -6.35
C ASP A 69 -12.85 5.12 -5.22
N ILE A 70 -12.15 4.01 -4.97
CA ILE A 70 -11.13 3.90 -3.93
C ILE A 70 -9.92 3.15 -4.47
N VAL A 71 -8.74 3.70 -4.24
CA VAL A 71 -7.44 3.07 -4.52
C VAL A 71 -6.69 2.89 -3.22
N ILE A 72 -6.36 1.65 -2.88
CA ILE A 72 -5.59 1.31 -1.68
C ILE A 72 -4.16 0.94 -2.10
N ILE A 73 -3.18 1.64 -1.56
CA ILE A 73 -1.76 1.36 -1.77
C ILE A 73 -1.22 0.70 -0.51
N ASP A 74 -0.93 -0.61 -0.59
CA ASP A 74 -0.25 -1.35 0.47
C ASP A 74 1.26 -1.18 0.33
N THR A 75 1.92 -0.81 1.43
CA THR A 75 3.35 -0.50 1.45
C THR A 75 4.08 -1.29 2.53
N ALA A 76 5.41 -1.41 2.36
CA ALA A 76 6.28 -1.86 3.44
C ALA A 76 6.18 -0.92 4.66
N PRO A 77 6.51 -1.41 5.88
CA PRO A 77 6.42 -0.62 7.10
C PRO A 77 7.18 0.71 6.98
N ILE A 78 6.51 1.81 7.34
CA ILE A 78 7.13 3.14 7.34
C ILE A 78 8.27 3.19 8.38
N GLY A 79 9.35 3.88 8.02
CA GLY A 79 10.56 3.96 8.85
C GLY A 79 11.59 2.85 8.58
N LEU A 80 11.22 1.80 7.82
CA LEU A 80 12.17 0.81 7.31
C LEU A 80 12.58 1.11 5.87
N VAL A 81 11.69 1.75 5.08
CA VAL A 81 11.93 2.04 3.66
C VAL A 81 11.37 3.42 3.33
N ILE A 82 12.12 4.21 2.57
CA ILE A 82 11.73 5.54 2.08
C ILE A 82 10.47 5.47 1.19
N ASP A 83 10.23 4.33 0.58
CA ASP A 83 9.19 4.10 -0.42
C ASP A 83 7.78 4.43 0.09
N ALA A 84 7.46 4.09 1.34
CA ALA A 84 6.16 4.41 1.94
C ALA A 84 5.89 5.92 2.01
N SER A 85 6.91 6.71 2.33
CA SER A 85 6.81 8.17 2.38
C SER A 85 6.67 8.80 0.99
N LEU A 86 7.31 8.22 -0.03
CA LEU A 86 7.18 8.66 -1.41
C LEU A 86 5.76 8.42 -1.94
N LEU A 87 5.20 7.27 -1.65
CA LEU A 87 3.82 6.93 -2.05
C LEU A 87 2.79 7.75 -1.26
N ALA A 88 3.02 7.97 0.04
CA ALA A 88 2.15 8.79 0.86
C ALA A 88 2.00 10.22 0.30
N LYS A 89 3.07 10.83 -0.21
CA LYS A 89 3.02 12.15 -0.85
C LYS A 89 2.11 12.22 -2.08
N LYS A 90 1.82 11.09 -2.70
CA LYS A 90 1.00 10.96 -3.91
C LYS A 90 -0.44 10.53 -3.60
N ALA A 91 -0.71 10.12 -2.37
CA ALA A 91 -2.02 9.69 -1.91
C ALA A 91 -2.82 10.86 -1.30
N ASP A 92 -4.14 10.77 -1.36
CA ASP A 92 -5.04 11.77 -0.79
C ASP A 92 -5.09 11.66 0.74
N ALA A 93 -4.87 10.45 1.28
CA ALA A 93 -4.82 10.19 2.71
C ALA A 93 -3.92 9.01 3.05
N SER A 94 -3.55 8.90 4.32
CA SER A 94 -2.76 7.79 4.85
C SER A 94 -3.37 7.23 6.14
N ILE A 95 -3.20 5.91 6.31
CA ILE A 95 -3.60 5.16 7.50
C ILE A 95 -2.40 4.34 7.96
N LEU A 96 -2.14 4.33 9.26
CA LEU A 96 -1.10 3.51 9.86
C LEU A 96 -1.71 2.21 10.41
N VAL A 97 -1.25 1.07 9.92
CA VAL A 97 -1.68 -0.23 10.43
C VAL A 97 -0.62 -0.77 11.39
N LEU A 98 -1.03 -1.11 12.61
CA LEU A 98 -0.17 -1.60 13.68
C LEU A 98 -0.59 -2.99 14.14
N GLU A 99 0.39 -3.85 14.39
CA GLU A 99 0.16 -5.11 15.09
C GLU A 99 0.07 -4.84 16.61
N SER A 100 -1.07 -5.23 17.22
CA SER A 100 -1.31 -5.02 18.65
C SER A 100 -0.24 -5.70 19.52
N GLY A 101 0.25 -4.97 20.53
CA GLY A 101 1.22 -5.49 21.50
C GLY A 101 2.66 -5.64 20.99
N ARG A 102 2.93 -5.42 19.69
CA ARG A 102 4.26 -5.64 19.12
C ARG A 102 5.08 -4.38 18.89
N ILE A 103 4.44 -3.24 18.67
CA ILE A 103 5.14 -2.04 18.24
C ILE A 103 5.30 -1.06 19.42
N PRO A 104 6.55 -0.68 19.77
CA PRO A 104 6.79 0.31 20.83
C PRO A 104 6.13 1.66 20.50
N LYS A 105 5.53 2.31 21.52
CA LYS A 105 4.86 3.62 21.36
C LYS A 105 5.75 4.68 20.70
N LYS A 106 7.06 4.65 20.97
CA LYS A 106 8.03 5.59 20.37
C LYS A 106 8.09 5.41 18.83
N MET A 107 8.05 4.17 18.34
CA MET A 107 8.06 3.89 16.90
C MET A 107 6.76 4.33 16.24
N VAL A 108 5.62 4.13 16.91
CA VAL A 108 4.31 4.59 16.43
C VAL A 108 4.28 6.11 16.28
N ARG A 109 4.77 6.83 17.30
CA ARG A 109 4.87 8.29 17.25
C ARG A 109 5.76 8.77 16.10
N LYS A 110 6.91 8.13 15.92
CA LYS A 110 7.81 8.45 14.81
C LYS A 110 7.14 8.21 13.46
N ALA A 111 6.53 7.03 13.25
CA ALA A 111 5.84 6.71 12.01
C ALA A 111 4.71 7.70 11.69
N LYS A 112 3.94 8.13 12.70
CA LYS A 112 2.94 9.18 12.55
C LYS A 112 3.56 10.50 12.09
N LEU A 113 4.62 10.95 12.75
CA LEU A 113 5.32 12.18 12.38
C LEU A 113 5.88 12.10 10.94
N ASP A 114 6.48 10.98 10.57
CA ASP A 114 7.01 10.75 9.22
C ASP A 114 5.89 10.86 8.16
N LEU A 115 4.70 10.31 8.46
CA LEU A 115 3.52 10.44 7.58
C LEU A 115 3.01 11.88 7.51
N GLU A 116 2.86 12.57 8.65
CA GLU A 116 2.41 13.95 8.70
C GLU A 116 3.35 14.90 7.94
N GLN A 117 4.66 14.65 7.98
CA GLN A 117 5.67 15.40 7.23
C GLN A 117 5.56 15.22 5.70
N THR A 118 4.88 14.20 5.23
CA THR A 118 4.62 14.02 3.79
C THR A 118 3.62 15.04 3.24
N GLY A 119 2.85 15.71 4.10
CA GLY A 119 1.75 16.59 3.73
C GLY A 119 0.44 15.85 3.43
N THR A 120 0.43 14.52 3.50
CA THR A 120 -0.78 13.70 3.29
C THR A 120 -1.68 13.78 4.52
N LYS A 121 -3.00 13.80 4.32
CA LYS A 121 -3.97 13.75 5.40
C LYS A 121 -3.85 12.43 6.17
N PHE A 122 -3.44 12.50 7.43
CA PHE A 122 -3.38 11.33 8.31
C PHE A 122 -4.77 11.05 8.90
N LEU A 123 -5.38 9.92 8.55
CA LEU A 123 -6.73 9.56 9.00
C LEU A 123 -6.74 8.89 10.37
N GLY A 124 -5.68 8.19 10.72
CA GLY A 124 -5.59 7.51 12.00
C GLY A 124 -4.83 6.19 11.95
N VAL A 125 -5.08 5.37 12.97
CA VAL A 125 -4.40 4.09 13.20
C VAL A 125 -5.41 2.96 13.23
N ILE A 126 -5.08 1.86 12.57
CA ILE A 126 -5.81 0.60 12.68
C ILE A 126 -4.97 -0.38 13.51
N LEU A 127 -5.54 -0.92 14.58
CA LEU A 127 -4.93 -2.02 15.33
C LEU A 127 -5.34 -3.35 14.72
N ASN A 128 -4.34 -4.09 14.25
CA ASN A 128 -4.52 -5.43 13.71
C ASN A 128 -4.11 -6.49 14.76
N LYS A 129 -4.61 -7.70 14.62
CA LYS A 129 -4.33 -8.85 15.50
C LYS A 129 -4.62 -8.57 16.97
N VAL A 130 -5.68 -7.84 17.26
CA VAL A 130 -6.10 -7.55 18.63
C VAL A 130 -6.66 -8.80 19.29
N ASN A 131 -6.17 -9.10 20.49
CA ASN A 131 -6.74 -10.18 21.30
C ASN A 131 -8.01 -9.66 22.00
N MET A 132 -9.16 -10.10 21.52
CA MET A 132 -10.47 -9.67 22.06
C MET A 132 -10.66 -10.01 23.54
N LYS A 133 -9.94 -11.03 24.07
CA LYS A 133 -9.99 -11.38 25.49
C LYS A 133 -9.31 -10.33 26.37
N GLU A 134 -8.36 -9.57 25.84
CA GLU A 134 -7.67 -8.51 26.58
C GLU A 134 -8.47 -7.20 26.61
N LEU A 135 -9.39 -7.00 25.66
CA LEU A 135 -10.25 -5.81 25.63
C LEU A 135 -11.39 -5.85 26.64
N SER A 136 -11.76 -7.02 27.15
CA SER A 136 -12.87 -7.18 28.09
C SER A 136 -12.50 -6.84 29.56
N TYR A 137 -11.25 -6.46 29.85
CA TYR A 137 -10.79 -6.11 31.19
C TYR A 137 -10.54 -4.60 31.42
N GLY A 138 -11.00 -3.76 30.50
CA GLY A 138 -10.87 -2.30 30.57
C GLY A 138 -12.22 -1.58 30.68
N GLY A 139 -13.10 -2.14 31.46
CA GLY A 139 -14.40 -1.50 31.79
C GLY A 139 -14.42 -1.03 33.22
#